data_3716cafe3209100a6fe13b0b811489e5
#
_entry.id   3716cafe3209100a6fe13b0b811489e5
#
_cell.length_a   1.000
_cell.length_b   1.000
_cell.length_c   1.000
_cell.angle_alpha   90.00
_cell.angle_beta   90.00
_cell.angle_gamma   90.00
#
_symmetry.space_group_name_H-M   'P 1'
#
loop_
_entity.id
_entity.type
_entity.pdbx_description
1 polymer ?
#
loop_
_entity_poly.entity_id
_entity_poly.type
_entity_poly.pdbx_seq_one_letter_code
_entity_poly.pdbx_strand_id
1 'polypeptide(L)'
;GTTAWLRTAATAWGIEKEPFEQAIAPAVARANLGLDRYRELLTGRKAFLFPDSQLEIPLARFLARECGMELVEVGTPYIDRMLMDEEIALLVY
;
A
#
# COMPACT_ATOMS: atom_id res chain seq x y z
N GLY A 1 -2.63 -2.93 1.42
CA GLY A 1 -3.52 -2.55 0.34
C GLY A 1 -4.36 -3.69 -0.19
N THR A 2 -4.55 -3.69 -1.49
CA THR A 2 -5.47 -4.62 -2.19
C THR A 2 -5.17 -6.09 -1.90
N THR A 3 -3.92 -6.51 -1.96
CA THR A 3 -3.54 -7.90 -1.69
C THR A 3 -3.87 -8.32 -0.26
N ALA A 4 -3.60 -7.46 0.72
CA ALA A 4 -3.90 -7.74 2.12
C ALA A 4 -5.41 -7.86 2.35
N TRP A 5 -6.20 -6.99 1.75
CA TRP A 5 -7.67 -7.04 1.80
C TRP A 5 -8.22 -8.33 1.18
N LEU A 6 -7.74 -8.68 0.00
CA LEU A 6 -8.14 -9.93 -0.68
C LEU A 6 -7.75 -11.16 0.13
N ARG A 7 -6.57 -11.15 0.77
CA ARG A 7 -6.11 -12.25 1.62
C ARG A 7 -7.01 -12.42 2.84
N THR A 8 -7.42 -11.33 3.47
CA THR A 8 -8.37 -11.36 4.60
C THR A 8 -9.71 -11.96 4.16
N ALA A 9 -10.23 -11.54 3.02
CA ALA A 9 -11.48 -12.10 2.47
C ALA A 9 -11.34 -13.60 2.13
N ALA A 10 -10.24 -14.00 1.52
CA ALA A 10 -9.97 -15.41 1.19
C ALA A 10 -9.91 -16.27 2.44
N THR A 11 -9.25 -15.80 3.50
CA THR A 11 -9.19 -16.49 4.79
C THR A 11 -10.58 -16.65 5.41
N ALA A 12 -11.40 -15.59 5.35
CA ALA A 12 -12.77 -15.64 5.85
C ALA A 12 -13.64 -16.65 5.11
N TRP A 13 -13.37 -16.91 3.83
CA TRP A 13 -14.07 -17.91 3.02
C TRP A 13 -13.41 -19.29 3.03
N GLY A 14 -12.40 -19.51 3.87
CA GLY A 14 -11.74 -20.80 3.99
C GLY A 14 -10.83 -21.17 2.82
N ILE A 15 -10.41 -20.20 2.03
CA ILE A 15 -9.46 -20.41 0.93
C ILE A 15 -8.06 -20.49 1.52
N GLU A 16 -7.34 -21.57 1.22
CA GLU A 16 -5.97 -21.78 1.68
C GLU A 16 -4.99 -20.80 1.02
N LYS A 17 -3.84 -20.62 1.68
CA LYS A 17 -2.81 -19.67 1.25
C LYS A 17 -2.31 -19.94 -0.17
N GLU A 18 -1.98 -21.18 -0.48
CA GLU A 18 -1.34 -21.52 -1.76
C GLU A 18 -2.25 -21.32 -2.96
N PRO A 19 -3.51 -21.81 -2.99
CA PRO A 19 -4.46 -21.47 -4.06
C PRO A 19 -4.71 -19.96 -4.19
N PHE A 20 -4.75 -19.24 -3.09
CA PHE A 20 -4.90 -17.78 -3.11
C PHE A 20 -3.71 -17.10 -3.79
N GLU A 21 -2.48 -17.43 -3.38
CA GLU A 21 -1.26 -16.85 -3.97
C GLU A 21 -1.15 -17.16 -5.48
N GLN A 22 -1.51 -18.36 -5.89
CA GLN A 22 -1.54 -18.75 -7.31
C GLN A 22 -2.58 -17.94 -8.10
N ALA A 23 -3.75 -17.70 -7.52
CA ALA A 23 -4.82 -16.95 -8.18
C ALA A 23 -4.45 -15.48 -8.43
N ILE A 24 -3.76 -14.85 -7.49
CA ILE A 24 -3.39 -13.42 -7.61
C ILE A 24 -2.07 -13.18 -8.34
N ALA A 25 -1.21 -14.19 -8.47
CA ALA A 25 0.15 -14.04 -9.00
C ALA A 25 0.20 -13.34 -10.38
N PRO A 26 -0.64 -13.68 -11.38
CA PRO A 26 -0.61 -12.99 -12.67
C PRO A 26 -0.96 -11.50 -12.57
N ALA A 27 -1.94 -11.14 -11.73
CA ALA A 27 -2.34 -9.75 -11.53
C ALA A 27 -1.26 -8.95 -10.80
N VAL A 28 -0.63 -9.55 -9.79
CA VAL A 28 0.50 -8.94 -9.06
C VAL A 28 1.68 -8.71 -10.00
N ALA A 29 2.00 -9.68 -10.84
CA ALA A 29 3.08 -9.55 -11.82
C ALA A 29 2.81 -8.41 -12.81
N ARG A 30 1.58 -8.30 -13.33
CA ARG A 30 1.20 -7.19 -14.22
C ARG A 30 1.30 -5.84 -13.52
N ALA A 31 0.83 -5.74 -12.28
CA ALA A 31 0.90 -4.51 -11.51
C ALA A 31 2.35 -4.07 -11.27
N ASN A 32 3.21 -5.00 -10.88
CA ASN A 32 4.64 -4.72 -10.68
C ASN A 32 5.32 -4.27 -11.97
N LEU A 33 5.06 -4.95 -13.08
CA LEU A 33 5.61 -4.57 -14.38
C LEU A 33 5.15 -3.16 -14.78
N GLY A 34 3.89 -2.82 -14.56
CA GLY A 34 3.36 -1.49 -14.82
C GLY A 34 3.97 -0.39 -13.96
N LEU A 35 4.38 -0.73 -12.73
CA LEU A 35 5.00 0.22 -11.80
C LEU A 35 6.50 0.43 -12.04
N ASP A 36 7.19 -0.50 -12.67
CA ASP A 36 8.66 -0.47 -12.79
C ASP A 36 9.17 0.85 -13.41
N ARG A 37 8.54 1.30 -14.49
CA ARG A 37 8.88 2.57 -15.13
C ARG A 37 8.70 3.77 -14.20
N TYR A 38 7.63 3.76 -13.42
CA TYR A 38 7.34 4.85 -12.48
C TYR A 38 8.26 4.81 -11.27
N ARG A 39 8.65 3.61 -10.82
CA ARG A 39 9.66 3.48 -9.75
C ARG A 39 10.99 4.12 -10.15
N GLU A 40 11.44 3.92 -11.37
CA GLU A 40 12.67 4.58 -11.86
C GLU A 40 12.59 6.10 -11.78
N LEU A 41 11.41 6.68 -12.07
CA LEU A 41 11.18 8.12 -12.02
C LEU A 41 10.98 8.68 -10.61
N LEU A 42 10.39 7.89 -9.72
CA LEU A 42 9.90 8.33 -8.41
C LEU A 42 10.85 7.98 -7.26
N THR A 43 11.67 6.95 -7.40
CA THR A 43 12.59 6.53 -6.33
C THR A 43 13.46 7.70 -5.85
N GLY A 44 13.47 7.91 -4.53
CA GLY A 44 14.21 9.00 -3.90
C GLY A 44 13.58 10.39 -4.03
N ARG A 45 12.48 10.51 -4.76
CA ARG A 45 11.72 11.77 -4.81
C ARG A 45 10.98 11.97 -3.49
N LYS A 46 10.90 13.22 -3.05
CA LYS A 46 10.21 13.58 -1.81
C LYS A 46 8.73 13.81 -2.04
N ALA A 47 7.90 13.33 -1.12
CA ALA A 47 6.46 13.55 -1.13
C ALA A 47 5.99 14.17 0.18
N PHE A 48 5.09 15.12 0.04
CA PHE A 48 4.32 15.72 1.13
C PHE A 48 2.85 15.48 0.83
N LEU A 49 2.11 14.93 1.80
CA LEU A 49 0.68 14.69 1.65
C LEU A 49 -0.10 15.67 2.52
N PHE A 50 -0.87 16.54 1.87
CA PHE A 50 -1.73 17.51 2.55
C PHE A 50 -3.00 16.83 3.06
N PRO A 51 -3.48 17.16 4.28
CA PRO A 51 -4.69 16.57 4.84
C PRO A 51 -5.93 17.07 4.10
N ASP A 52 -6.52 16.23 3.27
CA ASP A 52 -7.67 16.57 2.43
C ASP A 52 -8.79 15.52 2.49
N SER A 53 -8.44 14.26 2.67
CA SER A 53 -9.38 13.15 2.69
C SER A 53 -9.04 12.18 3.82
N GLN A 54 -9.41 10.94 3.69
CA GLN A 54 -8.98 9.85 4.59
C GLN A 54 -8.09 8.83 3.87
N LEU A 55 -7.62 9.18 2.68
CA LEU A 55 -6.83 8.29 1.83
C LEU A 55 -5.33 8.55 1.93
N GLU A 56 -4.90 9.54 2.72
CA GLU A 56 -3.49 9.93 2.81
C GLU A 56 -2.61 8.81 3.34
N ILE A 57 -3.04 8.07 4.34
CA ILE A 57 -2.24 6.99 4.93
C ILE A 57 -2.01 5.84 3.93
N PRO A 58 -3.05 5.25 3.30
CA PRO A 58 -2.83 4.22 2.29
C PRO A 58 -2.08 4.74 1.06
N LEU A 59 -2.28 5.99 0.65
CA LEU A 59 -1.53 6.61 -0.45
C LEU A 59 -0.05 6.78 -0.09
N ALA A 60 0.24 7.28 1.12
CA ALA A 60 1.60 7.41 1.62
C ALA A 60 2.33 6.07 1.62
N ARG A 61 1.68 5.02 2.10
CA ARG A 61 2.22 3.67 2.08
C ARG A 61 2.54 3.20 0.67
N PHE A 62 1.65 3.41 -0.28
CA PHE A 62 1.86 3.08 -1.68
C PHE A 62 3.07 3.84 -2.26
N LEU A 63 3.13 5.15 -2.06
CA LEU A 63 4.22 5.98 -2.58
C LEU A 63 5.58 5.58 -1.98
N ALA A 64 5.62 5.32 -0.67
CA ALA A 64 6.86 4.95 0.00
C ALA A 64 7.32 3.53 -0.37
N ARG A 65 6.43 2.54 -0.24
CA ARG A 65 6.82 1.14 -0.34
C ARG A 65 6.81 0.59 -1.76
N GLU A 66 5.91 1.08 -2.60
CA GLU A 66 5.75 0.55 -3.95
C GLU A 66 6.41 1.46 -5.00
N CYS A 67 6.48 2.76 -4.76
CA CYS A 67 7.11 3.71 -5.67
C CYS A 67 8.50 4.19 -5.23
N GLY A 68 8.95 3.84 -4.02
CA GLY A 68 10.28 4.19 -3.53
C GLY A 68 10.48 5.67 -3.19
N MET A 69 9.40 6.40 -2.93
CA MET A 69 9.46 7.81 -2.57
C MET A 69 9.82 7.99 -1.09
N GLU A 70 10.45 9.13 -0.79
CA GLU A 70 10.73 9.58 0.58
C GLU A 70 9.57 10.45 1.08
N LEU A 71 8.94 10.03 2.18
CA LEU A 71 7.87 10.81 2.80
C LEU A 71 8.47 11.89 3.71
N VAL A 72 8.18 13.15 3.41
CA VAL A 72 8.59 14.28 4.24
C VAL A 72 7.60 14.48 5.39
N GLU A 73 6.33 14.50 5.06
CA GLU A 73 5.25 14.64 6.03
C GLU A 73 3.97 14.06 5.45
N VAL A 74 3.15 13.45 6.29
CA VAL A 74 1.84 12.93 5.92
C VAL A 74 0.81 13.50 6.87
N GLY A 75 -0.06 14.36 6.35
CA GLY A 75 -1.21 14.89 7.08
C GLY A 75 -2.48 14.13 6.72
N THR A 76 -3.36 13.97 7.69
CA THR A 76 -4.70 13.44 7.47
C THR A 76 -5.69 14.14 8.39
N PRO A 77 -6.93 14.43 7.94
CA PRO A 77 -7.91 15.14 8.77
C PRO A 77 -8.48 14.27 9.91
N TYR A 78 -8.38 12.95 9.78
CA TYR A 78 -8.91 12.03 10.78
C TYR A 78 -8.10 10.73 10.82
N ILE A 79 -7.80 10.27 12.02
CA ILE A 79 -7.16 8.96 12.24
C ILE A 79 -7.95 8.19 13.29
N ASP A 80 -8.48 7.04 12.91
CA ASP A 80 -8.89 6.02 13.86
C ASP A 80 -7.71 5.11 14.16
N ARG A 81 -7.09 5.30 15.30
CA ARG A 81 -5.88 4.59 15.67
C ARG A 81 -6.08 3.09 15.81
N MET A 82 -7.27 2.65 16.22
CA MET A 82 -7.57 1.22 16.33
C MET A 82 -7.52 0.52 14.96
N LEU A 83 -7.88 1.24 13.90
CA LEU A 83 -7.94 0.68 12.54
C LEU A 83 -6.66 0.98 11.74
N MET A 84 -5.92 2.03 12.09
CA MET A 84 -4.84 2.56 11.25
C MET A 84 -3.43 2.35 11.84
N ASP A 85 -3.30 1.90 13.07
CA ASP A 85 -1.97 1.75 13.71
C ASP A 85 -1.05 0.81 12.90
N GLU A 86 -1.57 -0.27 12.36
CA GLU A 86 -0.80 -1.18 11.50
C GLU A 86 -0.33 -0.51 10.20
N GLU A 87 -1.21 0.27 9.56
CA GLU A 87 -0.87 1.01 8.35
C GLU A 87 0.13 2.14 8.62
N ILE A 88 -0.02 2.84 9.75
CA ILE A 88 0.92 3.88 10.17
C ILE A 88 2.31 3.27 10.42
N ALA A 89 2.38 2.12 11.07
CA ALA A 89 3.64 1.41 11.30
C ALA A 89 4.37 1.07 10.00
N LEU A 90 3.65 0.87 8.90
CA LEU A 90 4.22 0.62 7.59
C LEU A 90 4.82 1.87 6.91
N LEU A 91 4.56 3.07 7.41
CA LEU A 91 5.17 4.30 6.90
C LEU A 91 6.59 4.53 7.43
N VAL A 92 6.95 3.84 8.51
CA VAL A 92 8.27 3.94 9.14
C VAL A 92 9.09 2.71 8.76
N TYR A 93 10.29 2.96 8.26
CA TYR A 93 11.22 1.89 7.90
C TYR A 93 12.29 1.73 8.96
#